data_d859a5b1b1fed9e047f40e11337fe94f
#
_entry.id   d859a5b1b1fed9e047f40e11337fe94f
#
_cell.length_a   1.000
_cell.length_b   1.000
_cell.length_c   1.000
_cell.angle_alpha   90.00
_cell.angle_beta   90.00
_cell.angle_gamma   90.00
#
_symmetry.space_group_name_H-M   'P 1'
#
loop_
_entity.id
_entity.type
_entity.pdbx_description
1 polymer ?
#
loop_
_entity_poly.entity_id
_entity_poly.type
_entity_poly.pdbx_seq_one_letter_code
_entity_poly.pdbx_strand_id
1 'polypeptide(L)'
;MKKRSDFSRLMGYAGGHRVFTYASLVLSAVSALMALIPFLYIWMILRDVLNAAPDYAQAVNIPHYGWMAVLFAVLSYLIYIAALLCSHLSAFRVATNLRLAVSEHLAVLPLGFAETFGSGKLRKIIHESTGAAETYLAHQLPDQYNAIATPVGLLVLLLAFDWRLGLLSLAPVVLAFLIMTTMTGKRMAEKMRQYGNALEAMSNEAVEYVRGIPVVKTFGQSVFSFKKFKTTIDEYEKWVISYTKDLRLPMMFYTAAVNGVFAFLIAGGLLFTTHGVTPEFLLNLLFYIIITPVISLTLTRIMYMSENKMVVADALARIDSVLETAPMQVQAVPQYPKDSSVTLRDVHFSYDGKTEVIKGVSLDIQPGQTVAFVGPSGGGKSTLANLVCRFFDVQSGSVRVGGADVRDIPKEELMDTISFVFQNSRLLKGSILDNVRLGRPQATEAEVLAVLKASQCMDIVEKFPAGIHTVIGTKGVYLSGGEQQRIAIARAMLKNVPILILDEATAFADPDNEAKVQAAFAQLAKGKTVLMIAHRLSTVANADCIYVVQDGQIVESGTKDALCAQNGLFARMWHDYQASVQWKVAKEG
;
A
#
# COMPACT_ATOMS: atom_id res chain seq x y z
N MET A 1 -1.07 19.28 -18.55
CA MET A 1 0.37 19.31 -18.16
C MET A 1 1.07 18.06 -18.68
N LYS A 2 2.29 18.17 -19.30
CA LYS A 2 3.07 16.98 -19.66
C LYS A 2 3.39 16.18 -18.41
N LYS A 3 2.99 14.91 -18.35
CA LYS A 3 3.31 14.01 -17.23
C LYS A 3 4.84 13.96 -17.08
N ARG A 4 5.38 14.37 -15.93
CA ARG A 4 6.83 14.30 -15.65
C ARG A 4 7.27 12.84 -15.74
N SER A 5 8.51 12.57 -16.20
CA SER A 5 9.03 11.21 -16.21
C SER A 5 9.13 10.66 -14.77
N ASP A 6 8.98 9.34 -14.61
CA ASP A 6 9.04 8.68 -13.30
C ASP A 6 10.34 8.98 -12.56
N PHE A 7 11.47 9.02 -13.28
CA PHE A 7 12.75 9.45 -12.73
C PHE A 7 12.70 10.89 -12.19
N SER A 8 12.16 11.85 -12.96
CA SER A 8 12.06 13.26 -12.52
C SER A 8 11.17 13.41 -11.28
N ARG A 9 10.17 12.57 -11.15
CA ARG A 9 9.26 12.54 -9.99
C ARG A 9 9.98 12.02 -8.75
N LEU A 10 10.70 10.90 -8.86
CA LEU A 10 11.51 10.35 -7.78
C LEU A 10 12.58 11.33 -7.31
N MET A 11 13.23 12.05 -8.25
CA MET A 11 14.22 13.07 -7.90
C MET A 11 13.62 14.27 -7.16
N GLY A 12 12.33 14.54 -7.31
CA GLY A 12 11.61 15.51 -6.48
C GLY A 12 11.64 15.14 -4.98
N TYR A 13 11.52 13.85 -4.67
CA TYR A 13 11.60 13.35 -3.29
C TYR A 13 13.02 13.17 -2.75
N ALA A 14 14.04 13.18 -3.62
CA ALA A 14 15.44 13.06 -3.18
C ALA A 14 15.96 14.30 -2.46
N GLY A 15 15.38 15.48 -2.69
CA GLY A 15 15.87 16.73 -2.12
C GLY A 15 17.34 16.97 -2.48
N GLY A 16 18.17 17.32 -1.50
CA GLY A 16 19.62 17.50 -1.67
C GLY A 16 20.39 16.22 -2.03
N HIS A 17 19.81 15.02 -1.77
CA HIS A 17 20.46 13.74 -2.04
C HIS A 17 20.44 13.33 -3.51
N ARG A 18 19.78 14.10 -4.40
CA ARG A 18 19.82 13.86 -5.86
C ARG A 18 21.24 13.84 -6.44
N VAL A 19 22.18 14.56 -5.83
CA VAL A 19 23.57 14.57 -6.24
C VAL A 19 24.18 13.17 -6.15
N PHE A 20 23.86 12.40 -5.10
CA PHE A 20 24.32 11.03 -4.95
C PHE A 20 23.73 10.10 -6.03
N THR A 21 22.47 10.30 -6.43
CA THR A 21 21.91 9.55 -7.58
C THR A 21 22.73 9.81 -8.83
N TYR A 22 22.95 11.08 -9.21
CA TYR A 22 23.72 11.40 -10.42
C TYR A 22 25.17 10.89 -10.34
N ALA A 23 25.82 11.03 -9.18
CA ALA A 23 27.16 10.48 -8.95
C ALA A 23 27.17 8.96 -9.14
N SER A 24 26.19 8.24 -8.63
CA SER A 24 26.03 6.81 -8.82
C SER A 24 25.95 6.42 -10.31
N LEU A 25 25.15 7.16 -11.10
CA LEU A 25 25.00 6.88 -12.54
C LEU A 25 26.32 7.06 -13.29
N VAL A 26 27.05 8.13 -13.00
CA VAL A 26 28.37 8.40 -13.60
C VAL A 26 29.38 7.33 -13.19
N LEU A 27 29.48 7.06 -11.88
CA LEU A 27 30.41 6.04 -11.36
C LEU A 27 30.09 4.65 -11.92
N SER A 28 28.81 4.31 -12.09
CA SER A 28 28.38 3.03 -12.66
C SER A 28 28.80 2.91 -14.14
N ALA A 29 28.65 3.98 -14.91
CA ALA A 29 29.11 4.02 -16.30
C ALA A 29 30.66 3.95 -16.41
N VAL A 30 31.37 4.67 -15.56
CA VAL A 30 32.85 4.62 -15.50
C VAL A 30 33.32 3.21 -15.12
N SER A 31 32.71 2.60 -14.10
CA SER A 31 33.01 1.22 -13.71
C SER A 31 32.83 0.24 -14.87
N ALA A 32 31.74 0.39 -15.64
CA ALA A 32 31.44 -0.46 -16.79
C ALA A 32 32.52 -0.38 -17.88
N LEU A 33 33.00 0.83 -18.19
CA LEU A 33 34.08 1.04 -19.17
C LEU A 33 35.43 0.52 -18.64
N MET A 34 35.73 0.76 -17.36
CA MET A 34 36.96 0.24 -16.74
C MET A 34 36.99 -1.29 -16.66
N ALA A 35 35.84 -1.95 -16.52
CA ALA A 35 35.72 -3.41 -16.54
C ALA A 35 36.11 -4.04 -17.87
N LEU A 36 36.23 -3.26 -18.95
CA LEU A 36 36.71 -3.73 -20.28
C LEU A 36 38.24 -3.66 -20.38
N ILE A 37 38.92 -2.84 -19.57
CA ILE A 37 40.38 -2.66 -19.63
C ILE A 37 41.15 -3.97 -19.39
N PRO A 38 40.78 -4.84 -18.45
CA PRO A 38 41.42 -6.14 -18.25
C PRO A 38 41.51 -6.99 -19.55
N PHE A 39 40.50 -6.91 -20.42
CA PHE A 39 40.49 -7.63 -21.69
C PHE A 39 41.56 -7.11 -22.67
N LEU A 40 41.90 -5.80 -22.61
CA LEU A 40 43.02 -5.24 -23.38
C LEU A 40 44.35 -5.83 -22.90
N TYR A 41 44.54 -5.95 -21.59
CA TYR A 41 45.77 -6.57 -21.05
C TYR A 41 45.83 -8.06 -21.35
N ILE A 42 44.70 -8.78 -21.35
CA ILE A 42 44.64 -10.18 -21.79
C ILE A 42 45.06 -10.29 -23.27
N TRP A 43 44.59 -9.38 -24.13
CA TRP A 43 45.02 -9.32 -25.52
C TRP A 43 46.54 -9.08 -25.64
N MET A 44 47.13 -8.17 -24.84
CA MET A 44 48.56 -7.90 -24.79
C MET A 44 49.37 -9.14 -24.35
N ILE A 45 48.87 -9.89 -23.37
CA ILE A 45 49.47 -11.17 -22.93
C ILE A 45 49.45 -12.17 -24.07
N LEU A 46 48.30 -12.36 -24.72
CA LEU A 46 48.18 -13.28 -25.86
C LEU A 46 49.11 -12.90 -27.02
N ARG A 47 49.24 -11.59 -27.30
CA ARG A 47 50.14 -11.07 -28.32
C ARG A 47 51.61 -11.41 -27.99
N ASP A 48 52.05 -11.16 -26.76
CA ASP A 48 53.41 -11.43 -26.33
C ASP A 48 53.71 -12.94 -26.34
N VAL A 49 52.76 -13.79 -25.95
CA VAL A 49 52.87 -15.26 -26.01
C VAL A 49 53.01 -15.75 -27.46
N LEU A 50 52.16 -15.26 -28.36
CA LEU A 50 52.20 -15.66 -29.76
C LEU A 50 53.48 -15.20 -30.48
N ASN A 51 53.97 -13.99 -30.14
CA ASN A 51 55.21 -13.45 -30.72
C ASN A 51 56.47 -14.14 -30.20
N ALA A 52 56.45 -14.66 -28.97
CA ALA A 52 57.58 -15.36 -28.37
C ALA A 52 57.69 -16.84 -28.78
N ALA A 53 56.68 -17.41 -29.45
CA ALA A 53 56.70 -18.81 -29.87
C ALA A 53 57.84 -19.10 -30.86
N PRO A 54 58.64 -20.21 -30.71
CA PRO A 54 58.49 -21.27 -29.70
C PRO A 54 59.19 -20.99 -28.36
N ASP A 55 59.98 -19.91 -28.21
CA ASP A 55 60.73 -19.58 -26.99
C ASP A 55 59.95 -18.61 -26.08
N TYR A 56 59.05 -19.16 -25.28
CA TYR A 56 58.14 -18.42 -24.41
C TYR A 56 58.88 -17.66 -23.25
N ALA A 57 60.17 -17.94 -23.02
CA ALA A 57 60.96 -17.19 -22.05
C ALA A 57 61.17 -15.70 -22.48
N GLN A 58 61.00 -15.39 -23.74
CA GLN A 58 61.07 -14.02 -24.26
C GLN A 58 59.84 -13.17 -23.98
N ALA A 59 58.73 -13.76 -23.54
CA ALA A 59 57.50 -13.03 -23.15
C ALA A 59 57.60 -12.43 -21.72
N VAL A 60 58.53 -11.53 -21.53
CA VAL A 60 58.91 -10.97 -20.18
C VAL A 60 57.83 -10.06 -19.59
N ASN A 61 56.89 -9.52 -20.37
CA ASN A 61 55.90 -8.56 -19.90
C ASN A 61 54.60 -9.22 -19.33
N ILE A 62 54.49 -10.54 -19.44
CA ILE A 62 53.28 -11.26 -18.98
C ILE A 62 52.93 -10.95 -17.52
N PRO A 63 53.86 -10.99 -16.54
CA PRO A 63 53.55 -10.66 -15.16
C PRO A 63 53.03 -9.23 -14.98
N HIS A 64 53.65 -8.25 -15.67
CA HIS A 64 53.22 -6.86 -15.65
C HIS A 64 51.77 -6.71 -16.19
N TYR A 65 51.47 -7.23 -17.33
CA TYR A 65 50.10 -7.16 -17.91
C TYR A 65 49.09 -7.92 -17.06
N GLY A 66 49.46 -9.05 -16.46
CA GLY A 66 48.61 -9.80 -15.55
C GLY A 66 48.24 -8.98 -14.32
N TRP A 67 49.23 -8.37 -13.68
CA TRP A 67 48.97 -7.48 -12.51
C TRP A 67 48.13 -6.25 -12.90
N MET A 68 48.34 -5.65 -14.05
CA MET A 68 47.56 -4.53 -14.54
C MET A 68 46.11 -4.95 -14.83
N ALA A 69 45.89 -6.13 -15.41
CA ALA A 69 44.55 -6.66 -15.61
C ALA A 69 43.81 -6.84 -14.27
N VAL A 70 44.48 -7.42 -13.27
CA VAL A 70 43.93 -7.57 -11.90
C VAL A 70 43.65 -6.21 -11.26
N LEU A 71 44.58 -5.26 -11.36
CA LEU A 71 44.43 -3.90 -10.81
C LEU A 71 43.17 -3.22 -11.36
N PHE A 72 42.99 -3.21 -12.70
CA PHE A 72 41.81 -2.58 -13.32
C PHE A 72 40.52 -3.33 -13.06
N ALA A 73 40.55 -4.65 -12.94
CA ALA A 73 39.39 -5.45 -12.53
C ALA A 73 38.95 -5.08 -11.11
N VAL A 74 39.89 -5.01 -10.14
CA VAL A 74 39.62 -4.62 -8.76
C VAL A 74 39.13 -3.17 -8.69
N LEU A 75 39.80 -2.26 -9.41
CA LEU A 75 39.44 -0.84 -9.41
C LEU A 75 38.04 -0.61 -10.00
N SER A 76 37.68 -1.30 -11.09
CA SER A 76 36.33 -1.22 -11.65
C SER A 76 35.27 -1.66 -10.64
N TYR A 77 35.54 -2.73 -9.90
CA TYR A 77 34.64 -3.24 -8.86
C TYR A 77 34.52 -2.28 -7.67
N LEU A 78 35.62 -1.68 -7.21
CA LEU A 78 35.59 -0.67 -6.13
C LEU A 78 34.78 0.57 -6.54
N ILE A 79 34.94 1.05 -7.79
CA ILE A 79 34.13 2.15 -8.31
C ILE A 79 32.66 1.78 -8.37
N TYR A 80 32.33 0.54 -8.75
CA TYR A 80 30.94 0.06 -8.74
C TYR A 80 30.35 0.02 -7.32
N ILE A 81 31.11 -0.43 -6.33
CA ILE A 81 30.70 -0.39 -4.92
C ILE A 81 30.45 1.06 -4.49
N ALA A 82 31.33 2.01 -4.85
CA ALA A 82 31.11 3.42 -4.56
C ALA A 82 29.83 3.97 -5.23
N ALA A 83 29.57 3.54 -6.47
CA ALA A 83 28.33 3.86 -7.17
C ALA A 83 27.09 3.35 -6.41
N LEU A 84 27.12 2.10 -5.94
CA LEU A 84 26.02 1.52 -5.15
C LEU A 84 25.85 2.21 -3.80
N LEU A 85 26.93 2.56 -3.09
CA LEU A 85 26.84 3.33 -1.84
C LEU A 85 26.13 4.68 -2.07
N CYS A 86 26.49 5.40 -3.13
CA CYS A 86 25.81 6.64 -3.50
C CYS A 86 24.34 6.41 -3.83
N SER A 87 24.01 5.37 -4.61
CA SER A 87 22.62 5.08 -4.97
C SER A 87 21.76 4.74 -3.75
N HIS A 88 22.28 3.94 -2.82
CA HIS A 88 21.57 3.58 -1.58
C HIS A 88 21.28 4.77 -0.70
N LEU A 89 22.26 5.69 -0.50
CA LEU A 89 22.07 6.91 0.28
C LEU A 89 20.90 7.75 -0.27
N SER A 90 20.80 7.87 -1.58
CA SER A 90 19.68 8.60 -2.21
C SER A 90 18.38 7.80 -2.16
N ALA A 91 18.41 6.50 -2.45
CA ALA A 91 17.25 5.64 -2.51
C ALA A 91 16.52 5.56 -1.16
N PHE A 92 17.25 5.38 -0.06
CA PHE A 92 16.68 5.37 1.29
C PHE A 92 16.00 6.70 1.63
N ARG A 93 16.63 7.83 1.23
CA ARG A 93 16.02 9.14 1.45
C ARG A 93 14.73 9.33 0.65
N VAL A 94 14.72 8.92 -0.63
CA VAL A 94 13.53 8.97 -1.48
C VAL A 94 12.41 8.10 -0.89
N ALA A 95 12.71 6.86 -0.49
CA ALA A 95 11.73 5.96 0.09
C ALA A 95 11.13 6.52 1.39
N THR A 96 11.98 7.09 2.26
CA THR A 96 11.53 7.74 3.51
C THR A 96 10.61 8.92 3.21
N ASN A 97 11.00 9.80 2.29
CA ASN A 97 10.20 10.98 1.94
C ASN A 97 8.89 10.60 1.23
N LEU A 98 8.87 9.54 0.41
CA LEU A 98 7.65 9.00 -0.19
C LEU A 98 6.71 8.45 0.89
N ARG A 99 7.23 7.66 1.84
CA ARG A 99 6.42 7.13 2.96
C ARG A 99 5.84 8.26 3.79
N LEU A 100 6.65 9.27 4.09
CA LEU A 100 6.21 10.44 4.84
C LEU A 100 5.12 11.21 4.09
N ALA A 101 5.34 11.52 2.80
CA ALA A 101 4.36 12.23 1.97
C ALA A 101 3.02 11.49 1.88
N VAL A 102 3.04 10.16 1.68
CA VAL A 102 1.81 9.34 1.67
C VAL A 102 1.13 9.36 3.05
N SER A 103 1.90 9.24 4.14
CA SER A 103 1.34 9.23 5.49
C SER A 103 0.75 10.59 5.90
N GLU A 104 1.44 11.70 5.58
CA GLU A 104 0.95 13.05 5.80
C GLU A 104 -0.31 13.33 4.98
N HIS A 105 -0.32 12.90 3.71
CA HIS A 105 -1.51 13.05 2.88
C HIS A 105 -2.71 12.27 3.40
N LEU A 106 -2.49 11.02 3.86
CA LEU A 106 -3.55 10.21 4.49
C LEU A 106 -4.14 10.87 5.74
N ALA A 107 -3.34 11.63 6.50
CA ALA A 107 -3.82 12.33 7.69
C ALA A 107 -4.79 13.49 7.36
N VAL A 108 -4.72 14.05 6.16
CA VAL A 108 -5.61 15.15 5.72
C VAL A 108 -6.80 14.67 4.87
N LEU A 109 -6.80 13.40 4.45
CA LEU A 109 -7.94 12.81 3.74
C LEU A 109 -9.13 12.55 4.69
N PRO A 110 -10.36 12.44 4.14
CA PRO A 110 -11.52 12.01 4.90
C PRO A 110 -11.28 10.65 5.57
N LEU A 111 -11.78 10.45 6.80
CA LEU A 111 -11.67 9.16 7.48
C LEU A 111 -12.31 8.02 6.65
N GLY A 112 -13.42 8.32 5.99
CA GLY A 112 -14.09 7.40 5.08
C GLY A 112 -13.25 6.90 3.91
N PHE A 113 -12.23 7.66 3.48
CA PHE A 113 -11.29 7.19 2.47
C PHE A 113 -10.55 5.92 2.93
N ALA A 114 -10.07 5.88 4.17
CA ALA A 114 -9.36 4.73 4.71
C ALA A 114 -10.25 3.46 4.79
N GLU A 115 -11.55 3.64 5.06
CA GLU A 115 -12.52 2.54 5.11
C GLU A 115 -12.83 1.99 3.70
N THR A 116 -13.07 2.86 2.73
CA THR A 116 -13.41 2.47 1.35
C THR A 116 -12.20 1.95 0.58
N PHE A 117 -11.03 2.57 0.75
CA PHE A 117 -9.79 2.17 0.07
C PHE A 117 -9.21 0.85 0.60
N GLY A 118 -9.38 0.59 1.89
CA GLY A 118 -8.97 -0.62 2.58
C GLY A 118 -7.55 -0.57 3.14
N SER A 119 -7.40 -0.94 4.41
CA SER A 119 -6.13 -0.90 5.14
C SER A 119 -5.03 -1.78 4.52
N GLY A 120 -5.39 -2.91 3.91
CA GLY A 120 -4.45 -3.79 3.21
C GLY A 120 -3.81 -3.13 1.99
N LYS A 121 -4.59 -2.41 1.17
CA LYS A 121 -4.08 -1.65 0.03
C LYS A 121 -3.17 -0.51 0.48
N LEU A 122 -3.57 0.25 1.51
CA LEU A 122 -2.76 1.34 2.06
C LEU A 122 -1.42 0.82 2.57
N ARG A 123 -1.42 -0.28 3.34
CA ARG A 123 -0.19 -0.92 3.80
C ARG A 123 0.72 -1.32 2.63
N LYS A 124 0.15 -1.92 1.57
CA LYS A 124 0.89 -2.30 0.36
C LYS A 124 1.54 -1.08 -0.30
N ILE A 125 0.83 0.04 -0.41
CA ILE A 125 1.36 1.28 -0.99
C ILE A 125 2.49 1.84 -0.12
N ILE A 126 2.28 1.99 1.19
CA ILE A 126 3.27 2.58 2.10
C ILE A 126 4.54 1.73 2.19
N HIS A 127 4.42 0.40 2.11
CA HIS A 127 5.56 -0.50 2.33
C HIS A 127 6.13 -1.05 1.02
N GLU A 128 5.29 -1.70 0.20
CA GLU A 128 5.77 -2.42 -0.99
C GLU A 128 6.01 -1.47 -2.16
N SER A 129 5.08 -0.55 -2.46
CA SER A 129 5.26 0.36 -3.61
C SER A 129 6.40 1.36 -3.37
N THR A 130 6.57 1.88 -2.15
CA THR A 130 7.74 2.72 -1.83
C THR A 130 9.04 1.93 -1.82
N GLY A 131 9.01 0.65 -1.39
CA GLY A 131 10.15 -0.27 -1.48
C GLY A 131 10.55 -0.58 -2.92
N ALA A 132 9.59 -0.73 -3.83
CA ALA A 132 9.88 -0.91 -5.26
C ALA A 132 10.59 0.32 -5.85
N ALA A 133 10.20 1.54 -5.47
CA ALA A 133 10.89 2.77 -5.86
C ALA A 133 12.33 2.83 -5.30
N GLU A 134 12.52 2.38 -4.06
CA GLU A 134 13.84 2.26 -3.42
C GLU A 134 14.73 1.27 -4.19
N THR A 135 14.24 0.05 -4.44
CA THR A 135 14.98 -0.99 -5.18
C THR A 135 15.37 -0.52 -6.59
N TYR A 136 14.47 0.20 -7.25
CA TYR A 136 14.75 0.78 -8.57
C TYR A 136 15.93 1.77 -8.51
N LEU A 137 15.92 2.72 -7.58
CA LEU A 137 16.97 3.72 -7.45
C LEU A 137 18.28 3.13 -6.92
N ALA A 138 18.21 2.18 -5.97
CA ALA A 138 19.38 1.61 -5.33
C ALA A 138 20.20 0.68 -6.24
N HIS A 139 19.50 -0.14 -7.02
CA HIS A 139 20.13 -1.21 -7.81
C HIS A 139 19.85 -1.09 -9.30
N GLN A 140 18.57 -1.03 -9.71
CA GLN A 140 18.20 -1.16 -11.11
C GLN A 140 18.64 0.02 -11.96
N LEU A 141 18.61 1.23 -11.42
CA LEU A 141 19.00 2.43 -12.15
C LEU A 141 20.54 2.49 -12.39
N PRO A 142 21.43 2.27 -11.41
CA PRO A 142 22.87 2.13 -11.64
C PRO A 142 23.19 1.02 -12.63
N ASP A 143 22.51 -0.15 -12.51
CA ASP A 143 22.68 -1.27 -13.44
C ASP A 143 22.27 -0.93 -14.88
N GLN A 144 21.23 -0.10 -15.06
CA GLN A 144 20.83 0.39 -16.37
C GLN A 144 21.93 1.22 -17.03
N TYR A 145 22.57 2.12 -16.28
CA TYR A 145 23.66 2.94 -16.81
C TYR A 145 24.92 2.11 -17.12
N ASN A 146 25.21 1.11 -16.27
CA ASN A 146 26.23 0.12 -16.54
C ASN A 146 25.92 -0.67 -17.83
N ALA A 147 24.68 -1.15 -17.97
CA ALA A 147 24.21 -1.91 -19.12
C ALA A 147 24.13 -1.09 -20.42
N ILE A 148 24.09 0.24 -20.35
CA ILE A 148 24.17 1.14 -21.52
C ILE A 148 25.63 1.47 -21.85
N ALA A 149 26.48 1.70 -20.86
CA ALA A 149 27.88 2.05 -21.07
C ALA A 149 28.71 0.88 -21.60
N THR A 150 28.45 -0.34 -21.14
CA THR A 150 29.17 -1.55 -21.57
C THR A 150 29.08 -1.79 -23.09
N PRO A 151 27.89 -1.76 -23.76
CA PRO A 151 27.81 -1.92 -25.23
C PRO A 151 28.57 -0.85 -26.02
N VAL A 152 28.58 0.40 -25.50
CA VAL A 152 29.32 1.49 -26.14
C VAL A 152 30.82 1.19 -26.11
N GLY A 153 31.34 0.81 -24.94
CA GLY A 153 32.76 0.41 -24.83
C GLY A 153 33.09 -0.85 -25.66
N LEU A 154 32.20 -1.87 -25.61
CA LEU A 154 32.37 -3.07 -26.44
C LEU A 154 32.37 -2.75 -27.93
N LEU A 155 31.47 -1.91 -28.42
CA LEU A 155 31.42 -1.52 -29.83
C LEU A 155 32.73 -0.86 -30.27
N VAL A 156 33.27 0.04 -29.46
CA VAL A 156 34.57 0.67 -29.72
C VAL A 156 35.68 -0.41 -29.81
N LEU A 157 35.75 -1.31 -28.84
CA LEU A 157 36.73 -2.38 -28.81
C LEU A 157 36.60 -3.33 -30.04
N LEU A 158 35.40 -3.81 -30.31
CA LEU A 158 35.14 -4.74 -31.39
C LEU A 158 35.47 -4.14 -32.78
N LEU A 159 35.30 -2.85 -32.98
CA LEU A 159 35.63 -2.22 -34.27
C LEU A 159 37.09 -1.78 -34.36
N ALA A 160 37.74 -1.49 -33.22
CA ALA A 160 39.13 -1.02 -33.21
C ALA A 160 40.16 -2.14 -33.43
N PHE A 161 39.91 -3.37 -32.98
CA PHE A 161 40.84 -4.49 -33.13
C PHE A 161 40.78 -5.13 -34.52
N ASP A 162 39.61 -5.58 -34.97
CA ASP A 162 39.37 -6.08 -36.32
C ASP A 162 37.90 -5.83 -36.69
N TRP A 163 37.65 -4.86 -37.56
CA TRP A 163 36.29 -4.47 -37.93
C TRP A 163 35.49 -5.63 -38.59
N ARG A 164 36.16 -6.61 -39.23
CA ARG A 164 35.51 -7.79 -39.86
C ARG A 164 34.95 -8.74 -38.79
N LEU A 165 35.81 -9.11 -37.84
CA LEU A 165 35.39 -9.92 -36.69
C LEU A 165 34.37 -9.15 -35.84
N GLY A 166 34.51 -7.82 -35.71
CA GLY A 166 33.56 -6.94 -35.03
C GLY A 166 32.19 -6.99 -35.67
N LEU A 167 32.09 -6.79 -36.98
CA LEU A 167 30.80 -6.89 -37.69
C LEU A 167 30.19 -8.29 -37.60
N LEU A 168 31.04 -9.32 -37.67
CA LEU A 168 30.62 -10.70 -37.56
C LEU A 168 30.03 -11.00 -36.17
N SER A 169 30.63 -10.45 -35.08
CA SER A 169 30.12 -10.55 -33.73
C SER A 169 28.82 -9.77 -33.52
N LEU A 170 28.65 -8.63 -34.22
CA LEU A 170 27.47 -7.79 -34.12
C LEU A 170 26.26 -8.36 -34.88
N ALA A 171 26.44 -9.19 -35.89
CA ALA A 171 25.33 -9.75 -36.65
C ALA A 171 24.30 -10.51 -35.77
N PRO A 172 24.71 -11.49 -34.92
CA PRO A 172 23.80 -12.16 -34.04
C PRO A 172 23.27 -11.23 -32.92
N VAL A 173 24.03 -10.18 -32.53
CA VAL A 173 23.56 -9.15 -31.55
C VAL A 173 22.39 -8.36 -32.12
N VAL A 174 22.52 -7.89 -33.39
CA VAL A 174 21.44 -7.19 -34.10
C VAL A 174 20.22 -8.11 -34.25
N LEU A 175 20.45 -9.37 -34.62
CA LEU A 175 19.36 -10.34 -34.70
C LEU A 175 18.66 -10.54 -33.37
N ALA A 176 19.40 -10.70 -32.27
CA ALA A 176 18.85 -10.81 -30.91
C ALA A 176 18.04 -9.56 -30.53
N PHE A 177 18.54 -8.36 -30.85
CA PHE A 177 17.83 -7.11 -30.60
C PHE A 177 16.52 -7.03 -31.40
N LEU A 178 16.51 -7.41 -32.67
CA LEU A 178 15.30 -7.48 -33.50
C LEU A 178 14.27 -8.46 -32.91
N ILE A 179 14.72 -9.65 -32.48
CA ILE A 179 13.83 -10.62 -31.80
C ILE A 179 13.28 -10.04 -30.51
N MET A 180 14.12 -9.36 -29.70
CA MET A 180 13.72 -8.73 -28.45
C MET A 180 12.57 -7.71 -28.66
N THR A 181 12.58 -6.95 -29.78
CA THR A 181 11.48 -6.02 -30.08
C THR A 181 10.13 -6.70 -30.25
N THR A 182 10.11 -7.97 -30.64
CA THR A 182 8.85 -8.75 -30.74
C THR A 182 8.30 -9.18 -29.38
N MET A 183 9.19 -9.25 -28.36
CA MET A 183 8.85 -9.61 -26.99
C MET A 183 8.46 -8.39 -26.14
N THR A 184 8.73 -7.16 -26.63
CA THR A 184 8.47 -5.90 -25.95
C THR A 184 7.51 -5.05 -26.79
N GLY A 185 6.27 -5.02 -26.51
CA GLY A 185 5.31 -4.22 -27.28
C GLY A 185 3.99 -4.08 -26.54
N LYS A 186 3.10 -3.25 -27.07
CA LYS A 186 1.77 -3.01 -26.46
C LYS A 186 0.99 -4.30 -26.20
N ARG A 187 1.09 -5.27 -27.12
CA ARG A 187 0.44 -6.59 -27.00
C ARG A 187 0.98 -7.39 -25.82
N MET A 188 2.31 -7.39 -25.65
CA MET A 188 2.95 -8.11 -24.54
C MET A 188 2.72 -7.42 -23.21
N ALA A 189 2.78 -6.08 -23.17
CA ALA A 189 2.42 -5.29 -21.99
C ALA A 189 0.99 -5.54 -21.52
N GLU A 190 0.03 -5.66 -22.47
CA GLU A 190 -1.36 -5.99 -22.13
C GLU A 190 -1.49 -7.40 -21.55
N LYS A 191 -0.81 -8.40 -22.12
CA LYS A 191 -0.78 -9.76 -21.56
C LYS A 191 -0.16 -9.83 -20.18
N MET A 192 0.94 -9.10 -19.97
CA MET A 192 1.58 -9.01 -18.65
C MET A 192 0.65 -8.37 -17.62
N ARG A 193 -0.13 -7.35 -18.03
CA ARG A 193 -1.15 -6.74 -17.18
C ARG A 193 -2.24 -7.74 -16.79
N GLN A 194 -2.74 -8.51 -17.76
CA GLN A 194 -3.77 -9.55 -17.51
C GLN A 194 -3.25 -10.67 -16.61
N TYR A 195 -2.00 -11.10 -16.81
CA TYR A 195 -1.31 -12.02 -15.92
C TYR A 195 -1.20 -11.46 -14.49
N GLY A 196 -0.78 -10.20 -14.34
CA GLY A 196 -0.70 -9.53 -13.04
C GLY A 196 -2.07 -9.42 -12.34
N ASN A 197 -3.11 -9.08 -13.07
CA ASN A 197 -4.49 -9.02 -12.53
C ASN A 197 -4.98 -10.40 -12.06
N ALA A 198 -4.72 -11.46 -12.83
CA ALA A 198 -5.10 -12.82 -12.45
C ALA A 198 -4.32 -13.30 -11.21
N LEU A 199 -3.03 -12.97 -11.10
CA LEU A 199 -2.21 -13.24 -9.91
C LEU A 199 -2.74 -12.50 -8.67
N GLU A 200 -3.13 -11.23 -8.82
CA GLU A 200 -3.72 -10.45 -7.73
C GLU A 200 -5.07 -11.02 -7.29
N ALA A 201 -5.94 -11.39 -8.23
CA ALA A 201 -7.23 -12.03 -7.93
C ALA A 201 -7.03 -13.34 -7.19
N MET A 202 -6.14 -14.22 -7.66
CA MET A 202 -5.81 -15.48 -6.99
C MET A 202 -5.24 -15.25 -5.58
N SER A 203 -4.36 -14.27 -5.41
CA SER A 203 -3.77 -13.94 -4.10
C SER A 203 -4.81 -13.43 -3.11
N ASN A 204 -5.76 -12.61 -3.56
CA ASN A 204 -6.84 -12.11 -2.72
C ASN A 204 -7.76 -13.25 -2.26
N GLU A 205 -8.14 -14.15 -3.16
CA GLU A 205 -8.97 -15.32 -2.81
C GLU A 205 -8.21 -16.31 -1.92
N ALA A 206 -6.89 -16.45 -2.08
CA ALA A 206 -6.06 -17.25 -1.18
C ALA A 206 -6.10 -16.73 0.27
N VAL A 207 -6.04 -15.40 0.44
CA VAL A 207 -6.17 -14.78 1.77
C VAL A 207 -7.53 -15.05 2.38
N GLU A 208 -8.61 -14.91 1.59
CA GLU A 208 -9.98 -15.23 2.05
C GLU A 208 -10.13 -16.73 2.40
N TYR A 209 -9.54 -17.60 1.59
CA TYR A 209 -9.53 -19.04 1.89
C TYR A 209 -8.82 -19.35 3.21
N VAL A 210 -7.63 -18.75 3.45
CA VAL A 210 -6.88 -18.94 4.71
C VAL A 210 -7.68 -18.44 5.91
N ARG A 211 -8.36 -17.29 5.78
CA ARG A 211 -9.26 -16.78 6.83
C ARG A 211 -10.45 -17.72 7.08
N GLY A 212 -10.94 -18.36 6.03
CA GLY A 212 -12.05 -19.31 6.08
C GLY A 212 -11.68 -20.74 6.50
N ILE A 213 -10.37 -21.07 6.66
CA ILE A 213 -9.91 -22.43 7.02
C ILE A 213 -10.65 -23.04 8.22
N PRO A 214 -10.91 -22.32 9.33
CA PRO A 214 -11.67 -22.88 10.45
C PRO A 214 -13.06 -23.38 10.02
N VAL A 215 -13.77 -22.60 9.20
CA VAL A 215 -15.10 -22.95 8.67
C VAL A 215 -14.98 -24.14 7.73
N VAL A 216 -14.02 -24.12 6.79
CA VAL A 216 -13.79 -25.22 5.84
C VAL A 216 -13.53 -26.55 6.58
N LYS A 217 -12.69 -26.52 7.62
CA LYS A 217 -12.37 -27.71 8.43
C LYS A 217 -13.57 -28.19 9.25
N THR A 218 -14.31 -27.27 9.87
CA THR A 218 -15.48 -27.60 10.70
C THR A 218 -16.58 -28.30 9.89
N PHE A 219 -16.76 -27.89 8.64
CA PHE A 219 -17.79 -28.47 7.76
C PHE A 219 -17.24 -29.57 6.84
N GLY A 220 -16.02 -30.05 7.05
CA GLY A 220 -15.44 -31.16 6.28
C GLY A 220 -15.22 -30.86 4.79
N GLN A 221 -15.14 -29.59 4.41
CA GLN A 221 -14.96 -29.16 3.03
C GLN A 221 -13.49 -29.25 2.59
N SER A 222 -13.25 -29.43 1.30
CA SER A 222 -11.90 -29.43 0.70
C SER A 222 -11.63 -28.12 -0.06
N VAL A 223 -10.37 -27.90 -0.46
CA VAL A 223 -9.96 -26.77 -1.32
C VAL A 223 -10.84 -26.69 -2.59
N PHE A 224 -11.18 -27.84 -3.16
CA PHE A 224 -12.04 -27.91 -4.37
C PHE A 224 -13.50 -27.55 -4.11
N SER A 225 -13.96 -27.61 -2.87
CA SER A 225 -15.29 -27.13 -2.47
C SER A 225 -15.35 -25.60 -2.43
N PHE A 226 -14.21 -24.93 -2.31
CA PHE A 226 -14.11 -23.47 -2.39
C PHE A 226 -14.02 -23.04 -3.86
N LYS A 227 -15.14 -23.19 -4.58
CA LYS A 227 -15.27 -23.01 -6.03
C LYS A 227 -14.64 -21.72 -6.56
N LYS A 228 -14.78 -20.61 -5.82
CA LYS A 228 -14.28 -19.30 -6.23
C LYS A 228 -12.75 -19.28 -6.29
N PHE A 229 -12.06 -19.81 -5.25
CA PHE A 229 -10.60 -19.90 -5.22
C PHE A 229 -10.07 -20.83 -6.32
N LYS A 230 -10.74 -21.97 -6.54
CA LYS A 230 -10.40 -22.87 -7.65
C LYS A 230 -10.49 -22.16 -9.00
N THR A 231 -11.56 -21.37 -9.23
CA THR A 231 -11.74 -20.62 -10.48
C THR A 231 -10.61 -19.63 -10.71
N THR A 232 -10.17 -18.88 -9.66
CA THR A 232 -9.05 -17.92 -9.80
C THR A 232 -7.72 -18.60 -10.05
N ILE A 233 -7.49 -19.81 -9.52
CA ILE A 233 -6.31 -20.64 -9.84
C ILE A 233 -6.35 -21.03 -11.33
N ASP A 234 -7.47 -21.51 -11.84
CA ASP A 234 -7.62 -21.95 -13.23
C ASP A 234 -7.47 -20.76 -14.20
N GLU A 235 -7.97 -19.57 -13.83
CA GLU A 235 -7.77 -18.34 -14.62
C GLU A 235 -6.31 -17.89 -14.62
N TYR A 236 -5.64 -17.92 -13.46
CA TYR A 236 -4.21 -17.62 -13.38
C TYR A 236 -3.39 -18.59 -14.22
N GLU A 237 -3.64 -19.91 -14.13
CA GLU A 237 -3.00 -20.93 -14.95
C GLU A 237 -3.16 -20.65 -16.45
N LYS A 238 -4.37 -20.33 -16.89
CA LYS A 238 -4.69 -19.98 -18.28
C LYS A 238 -3.84 -18.80 -18.77
N TRP A 239 -3.69 -17.75 -17.95
CA TRP A 239 -2.89 -16.58 -18.30
C TRP A 239 -1.39 -16.87 -18.32
N VAL A 240 -0.89 -17.63 -17.33
CA VAL A 240 0.51 -18.12 -17.30
C VAL A 240 0.84 -18.90 -18.55
N ILE A 241 0.01 -19.88 -18.89
CA ILE A 241 0.20 -20.72 -20.08
C ILE A 241 0.16 -19.88 -21.35
N SER A 242 -0.81 -18.95 -21.47
CA SER A 242 -0.93 -18.07 -22.64
C SER A 242 0.29 -17.17 -22.81
N TYR A 243 0.75 -16.56 -21.72
CA TYR A 243 1.94 -15.69 -21.71
C TYR A 243 3.21 -16.48 -22.07
N THR A 244 3.41 -17.63 -21.45
CA THR A 244 4.57 -18.51 -21.69
C THR A 244 4.61 -19.05 -23.12
N LYS A 245 3.44 -19.45 -23.64
CA LYS A 245 3.34 -19.94 -25.05
C LYS A 245 3.75 -18.86 -26.06
N ASP A 246 3.34 -17.62 -25.87
CA ASP A 246 3.66 -16.53 -26.78
C ASP A 246 5.14 -16.13 -26.71
N LEU A 247 5.77 -16.24 -25.53
CA LEU A 247 7.18 -15.93 -25.34
C LEU A 247 8.11 -17.09 -25.75
N ARG A 248 7.64 -18.32 -25.78
CA ARG A 248 8.49 -19.52 -25.96
C ARG A 248 9.37 -19.44 -27.19
N LEU A 249 8.79 -19.23 -28.37
CA LEU A 249 9.56 -19.20 -29.63
C LEU A 249 10.48 -17.96 -29.72
N PRO A 250 9.99 -16.72 -29.48
CA PRO A 250 10.88 -15.56 -29.44
C PRO A 250 12.05 -15.72 -28.47
N MET A 251 11.81 -16.26 -27.26
CA MET A 251 12.84 -16.47 -26.24
C MET A 251 13.88 -17.53 -26.67
N MET A 252 13.43 -18.60 -27.31
CA MET A 252 14.34 -19.62 -27.87
C MET A 252 15.24 -19.01 -28.94
N PHE A 253 14.68 -18.26 -29.91
CA PHE A 253 15.46 -17.61 -30.95
C PHE A 253 16.38 -16.52 -30.43
N TYR A 254 15.91 -15.73 -29.44
CA TYR A 254 16.72 -14.74 -28.74
C TYR A 254 17.93 -15.40 -28.06
N THR A 255 17.69 -16.44 -27.26
CA THR A 255 18.76 -17.19 -26.58
C THR A 255 19.73 -17.82 -27.56
N ALA A 256 19.24 -18.39 -28.67
CA ALA A 256 20.07 -18.94 -29.73
C ALA A 256 20.93 -17.85 -30.40
N ALA A 257 20.35 -16.69 -30.69
CA ALA A 257 21.08 -15.57 -31.30
C ALA A 257 22.16 -15.01 -30.37
N VAL A 258 21.82 -14.78 -29.06
CA VAL A 258 22.77 -14.29 -28.05
C VAL A 258 23.97 -15.24 -27.88
N ASN A 259 23.73 -16.55 -27.81
CA ASN A 259 24.78 -17.54 -27.68
C ASN A 259 25.43 -17.89 -29.04
N GLY A 260 24.79 -17.51 -30.12
CA GLY A 260 25.29 -17.73 -31.48
C GLY A 260 26.52 -16.91 -31.83
N VAL A 261 26.88 -15.84 -31.10
CA VAL A 261 28.05 -15.00 -31.34
C VAL A 261 29.31 -15.84 -31.48
N PHE A 262 29.50 -16.80 -30.58
CA PHE A 262 30.63 -17.72 -30.62
C PHE A 262 30.66 -18.56 -31.92
N ALA A 263 29.52 -19.12 -32.32
CA ALA A 263 29.41 -19.93 -33.55
C ALA A 263 29.68 -19.10 -34.81
N PHE A 264 29.19 -17.86 -34.87
CA PHE A 264 29.46 -16.92 -35.95
C PHE A 264 30.96 -16.57 -36.07
N LEU A 265 31.62 -16.34 -34.92
CA LEU A 265 33.06 -16.08 -34.87
C LEU A 265 33.88 -17.26 -35.37
N ILE A 266 33.55 -18.50 -34.96
CA ILE A 266 34.23 -19.71 -35.43
C ILE A 266 33.99 -19.91 -36.91
N ALA A 267 32.74 -19.85 -37.38
CA ALA A 267 32.42 -20.02 -38.81
C ALA A 267 33.09 -18.97 -39.68
N GLY A 268 33.06 -17.69 -39.28
CA GLY A 268 33.76 -16.60 -40.02
C GLY A 268 35.28 -16.73 -39.93
N GLY A 269 35.80 -17.12 -38.76
CA GLY A 269 37.23 -17.42 -38.59
C GLY A 269 37.69 -18.47 -39.57
N LEU A 270 36.96 -19.58 -39.71
CA LEU A 270 37.27 -20.62 -40.71
C LEU A 270 37.21 -20.09 -42.15
N LEU A 271 36.22 -19.28 -42.49
CA LEU A 271 36.10 -18.68 -43.83
C LEU A 271 37.26 -17.73 -44.13
N PHE A 272 37.68 -16.91 -43.20
CA PHE A 272 38.78 -15.95 -43.39
C PHE A 272 40.17 -16.62 -43.42
N THR A 273 40.31 -17.83 -42.88
CA THR A 273 41.57 -18.59 -42.86
C THR A 273 41.80 -19.47 -44.09
N THR A 274 40.86 -19.54 -45.04
CA THR A 274 40.99 -20.38 -46.27
C THR A 274 42.19 -20.01 -47.14
N HIS A 275 42.70 -18.77 -47.06
CA HIS A 275 43.86 -18.28 -47.83
C HIS A 275 45.11 -18.09 -46.94
N GLY A 276 45.17 -18.69 -45.79
CA GLY A 276 46.27 -18.61 -44.82
C GLY A 276 45.86 -17.92 -43.50
N VAL A 277 46.62 -18.18 -42.45
CA VAL A 277 46.40 -17.63 -41.09
C VAL A 277 47.55 -16.70 -40.77
N THR A 278 47.24 -15.42 -40.50
CA THR A 278 48.24 -14.51 -39.96
C THR A 278 48.21 -14.57 -38.42
N PRO A 279 49.36 -14.43 -37.74
CA PRO A 279 49.42 -14.41 -36.28
C PRO A 279 48.49 -13.34 -35.66
N GLU A 280 48.41 -12.19 -36.32
CA GLU A 280 47.54 -11.07 -35.87
C GLU A 280 46.05 -11.43 -35.98
N PHE A 281 45.61 -12.09 -37.04
CA PHE A 281 44.22 -12.55 -37.17
C PHE A 281 43.88 -13.59 -36.10
N LEU A 282 44.80 -14.54 -35.84
CA LEU A 282 44.61 -15.54 -34.80
C LEU A 282 44.50 -14.89 -33.40
N LEU A 283 45.36 -13.93 -33.11
CA LEU A 283 45.33 -13.15 -31.88
C LEU A 283 43.98 -12.44 -31.68
N ASN A 284 43.52 -11.75 -32.72
CA ASN A 284 42.24 -11.05 -32.67
C ASN A 284 41.07 -12.03 -32.55
N LEU A 285 41.06 -13.15 -33.28
CA LEU A 285 40.02 -14.17 -33.14
C LEU A 285 39.94 -14.74 -31.71
N LEU A 286 41.08 -15.05 -31.08
CA LEU A 286 41.12 -15.50 -29.68
C LEU A 286 40.57 -14.44 -28.73
N PHE A 287 40.92 -13.18 -28.93
CA PHE A 287 40.42 -12.06 -28.15
C PHE A 287 38.87 -11.95 -28.24
N TYR A 288 38.29 -12.05 -29.45
CA TYR A 288 36.84 -11.99 -29.65
C TYR A 288 36.13 -13.17 -29.01
N ILE A 289 36.72 -14.37 -29.01
CA ILE A 289 36.20 -15.53 -28.32
C ILE A 289 36.14 -15.28 -26.81
N ILE A 290 37.19 -14.70 -26.23
CA ILE A 290 37.28 -14.41 -24.79
C ILE A 290 36.27 -13.33 -24.34
N ILE A 291 36.00 -12.33 -25.19
CA ILE A 291 35.06 -11.24 -24.85
C ILE A 291 33.58 -11.59 -25.10
N THR A 292 33.31 -12.67 -25.86
CA THR A 292 31.94 -13.09 -26.21
C THR A 292 31.00 -13.24 -25.00
N PRO A 293 31.39 -13.82 -23.84
CA PRO A 293 30.52 -13.89 -22.68
C PRO A 293 30.04 -12.52 -22.16
N VAL A 294 30.88 -11.47 -22.29
CA VAL A 294 30.52 -10.10 -21.91
C VAL A 294 29.41 -9.56 -22.80
N ILE A 295 29.46 -9.85 -24.10
CA ILE A 295 28.42 -9.49 -25.08
C ILE A 295 27.10 -10.13 -24.69
N SER A 296 27.10 -11.45 -24.43
CA SER A 296 25.90 -12.22 -24.07
C SER A 296 25.27 -11.75 -22.77
N LEU A 297 26.08 -11.51 -21.72
CA LEU A 297 25.62 -10.99 -20.43
C LEU A 297 25.01 -9.60 -20.55
N THR A 298 25.63 -8.73 -21.35
CA THR A 298 25.16 -7.36 -21.58
C THR A 298 23.79 -7.33 -22.25
N LEU A 299 23.58 -8.14 -23.30
CA LEU A 299 22.29 -8.26 -23.97
C LEU A 299 21.19 -8.77 -23.02
N THR A 300 21.51 -9.74 -22.17
CA THR A 300 20.59 -10.26 -21.17
C THR A 300 20.18 -9.18 -20.17
N ARG A 301 21.12 -8.37 -19.69
CA ARG A 301 20.82 -7.23 -18.79
C ARG A 301 19.90 -6.20 -19.46
N ILE A 302 20.14 -5.86 -20.73
CA ILE A 302 19.30 -4.91 -21.49
C ILE A 302 17.86 -5.44 -21.61
N MET A 303 17.68 -6.73 -21.81
CA MET A 303 16.36 -7.36 -21.92
C MET A 303 15.52 -7.12 -20.64
N TYR A 304 16.09 -7.30 -19.45
CA TYR A 304 15.39 -7.12 -18.18
C TYR A 304 15.14 -5.65 -17.79
N MET A 305 15.83 -4.67 -18.42
CA MET A 305 15.61 -3.25 -18.12
C MET A 305 14.17 -2.78 -18.36
N SER A 306 13.48 -3.36 -19.34
CA SER A 306 12.09 -2.99 -19.67
C SER A 306 11.12 -3.42 -18.57
N GLU A 307 11.30 -4.62 -18.02
CA GLU A 307 10.48 -5.17 -16.95
C GLU A 307 10.61 -4.32 -15.67
N ASN A 308 11.84 -3.98 -15.28
CA ASN A 308 12.11 -3.15 -14.11
C ASN A 308 11.43 -1.77 -14.18
N LYS A 309 11.39 -1.15 -15.35
CA LYS A 309 10.69 0.13 -15.56
C LYS A 309 9.18 -0.01 -15.38
N MET A 310 8.59 -1.13 -15.80
CA MET A 310 7.16 -1.38 -15.62
C MET A 310 6.79 -1.54 -14.15
N VAL A 311 7.61 -2.23 -13.36
CA VAL A 311 7.39 -2.43 -11.92
C VAL A 311 7.39 -1.09 -11.17
N VAL A 312 8.35 -0.21 -11.43
CA VAL A 312 8.40 1.08 -10.76
C VAL A 312 7.27 2.01 -11.22
N ALA A 313 6.88 1.96 -12.49
CA ALA A 313 5.77 2.74 -13.01
C ALA A 313 4.44 2.33 -12.37
N ASP A 314 4.17 1.04 -12.18
CA ASP A 314 3.00 0.53 -11.45
C ASP A 314 3.04 0.96 -9.98
N ALA A 315 4.19 0.83 -9.33
CA ALA A 315 4.37 1.26 -7.94
C ALA A 315 4.06 2.77 -7.75
N LEU A 316 4.56 3.62 -8.66
CA LEU A 316 4.28 5.05 -8.64
C LEU A 316 2.82 5.36 -8.94
N ALA A 317 2.18 4.65 -9.87
CA ALA A 317 0.75 4.82 -10.15
C ALA A 317 -0.11 4.48 -8.92
N ARG A 318 0.26 3.47 -8.14
CA ARG A 318 -0.41 3.14 -6.87
C ARG A 318 -0.20 4.23 -5.81
N ILE A 319 0.99 4.79 -5.69
CA ILE A 319 1.27 5.93 -4.81
C ILE A 319 0.43 7.14 -5.22
N ASP A 320 0.35 7.43 -6.52
CA ASP A 320 -0.46 8.51 -7.07
C ASP A 320 -1.94 8.37 -6.75
N SER A 321 -2.47 7.15 -6.79
CA SER A 321 -3.88 6.91 -6.45
C SER A 321 -4.26 7.38 -5.04
N VAL A 322 -3.28 7.52 -4.15
CA VAL A 322 -3.47 8.12 -2.83
C VAL A 322 -3.18 9.62 -2.88
N LEU A 323 -2.03 10.04 -3.40
CA LEU A 323 -1.57 11.43 -3.36
C LEU A 323 -2.41 12.38 -4.25
N GLU A 324 -3.05 11.88 -5.31
CA GLU A 324 -3.93 12.66 -6.18
C GLU A 324 -5.38 12.75 -5.64
N THR A 325 -5.72 11.98 -4.59
CA THR A 325 -7.02 12.10 -3.93
C THR A 325 -7.11 13.46 -3.26
N ALA A 326 -8.14 14.23 -3.61
CA ALA A 326 -8.30 15.57 -3.04
C ALA A 326 -8.55 15.51 -1.52
N PRO A 327 -7.84 16.30 -0.71
CA PRO A 327 -8.16 16.46 0.70
C PRO A 327 -9.52 17.15 0.86
N MET A 328 -10.12 17.02 2.04
CA MET A 328 -11.35 17.73 2.36
C MET A 328 -11.12 19.25 2.25
N GLN A 329 -11.92 19.90 1.42
CA GLN A 329 -11.84 21.35 1.25
C GLN A 329 -12.46 22.05 2.46
N VAL A 330 -11.73 23.00 3.01
CA VAL A 330 -12.26 23.96 3.98
C VAL A 330 -12.45 25.28 3.24
N GLN A 331 -13.59 25.94 3.44
CA GLN A 331 -13.85 27.21 2.79
C GLN A 331 -12.89 28.31 3.26
N ALA A 332 -12.70 29.33 2.42
CA ALA A 332 -11.77 30.42 2.69
C ALA A 332 -12.14 31.24 3.97
N VAL A 333 -13.41 31.21 4.39
CA VAL A 333 -13.89 31.86 5.61
C VAL A 333 -14.38 30.76 6.58
N PRO A 334 -13.59 30.37 7.56
CA PRO A 334 -13.98 29.38 8.54
C PRO A 334 -15.20 29.83 9.37
N GLN A 335 -16.13 28.93 9.63
CA GLN A 335 -17.23 29.12 10.55
C GLN A 335 -17.00 28.29 11.82
N TYR A 336 -17.55 28.76 12.92
CA TYR A 336 -17.41 28.08 14.21
C TYR A 336 -18.80 27.74 14.79
N PRO A 337 -18.97 26.56 15.39
CA PRO A 337 -20.20 26.19 16.06
C PRO A 337 -20.54 27.18 17.19
N LYS A 338 -21.80 27.64 17.27
CA LYS A 338 -22.26 28.55 18.31
C LYS A 338 -22.82 27.79 19.52
N ASP A 339 -23.31 26.60 19.29
CA ASP A 339 -23.91 25.71 20.31
C ASP A 339 -23.71 24.23 19.90
N SER A 340 -24.36 23.31 20.60
CA SER A 340 -24.30 21.87 20.32
C SER A 340 -25.51 21.35 19.53
N SER A 341 -26.19 22.21 18.76
CA SER A 341 -27.28 21.76 17.88
C SER A 341 -26.72 21.04 16.65
N VAL A 342 -27.50 20.09 16.11
CA VAL A 342 -27.18 19.39 14.86
C VAL A 342 -28.38 19.45 13.93
N THR A 343 -28.18 19.94 12.71
CA THR A 343 -29.25 20.13 11.73
C THR A 343 -28.85 19.52 10.39
N LEU A 344 -29.67 18.65 9.84
CA LEU A 344 -29.56 18.13 8.49
C LEU A 344 -30.69 18.71 7.64
N ARG A 345 -30.40 19.14 6.39
CA ARG A 345 -31.37 19.68 5.44
C ARG A 345 -31.19 19.05 4.08
N ASP A 346 -32.18 18.29 3.64
CA ASP A 346 -32.28 17.63 2.34
C ASP A 346 -30.98 16.93 1.94
N VAL A 347 -30.46 16.09 2.86
CA VAL A 347 -29.16 15.45 2.72
C VAL A 347 -29.27 14.25 1.81
N HIS A 348 -28.43 14.23 0.75
CA HIS A 348 -28.25 13.12 -0.16
C HIS A 348 -26.79 12.63 -0.13
N PHE A 349 -26.60 11.32 -0.12
CA PHE A 349 -25.26 10.74 -0.05
C PHE A 349 -25.16 9.35 -0.69
N SER A 350 -24.03 9.11 -1.38
CA SER A 350 -23.61 7.84 -1.96
C SER A 350 -22.12 7.61 -1.74
N TYR A 351 -21.71 6.38 -1.41
CA TYR A 351 -20.29 6.02 -1.25
C TYR A 351 -19.56 5.85 -2.60
N ASP A 352 -20.27 5.42 -3.63
CA ASP A 352 -19.71 5.08 -4.96
C ASP A 352 -20.14 6.06 -6.07
N GLY A 353 -20.94 7.08 -5.71
CA GLY A 353 -21.50 8.05 -6.64
C GLY A 353 -22.61 7.47 -7.56
N LYS A 354 -23.02 6.22 -7.35
CA LYS A 354 -24.03 5.52 -8.17
C LYS A 354 -25.24 5.12 -7.36
N THR A 355 -25.02 4.51 -6.20
CA THR A 355 -26.09 4.00 -5.33
C THR A 355 -26.31 4.96 -4.18
N GLU A 356 -27.44 5.63 -4.16
CA GLU A 356 -27.79 6.58 -3.11
C GLU A 356 -28.15 5.86 -1.82
N VAL A 357 -27.39 6.14 -0.75
CA VAL A 357 -27.56 5.53 0.59
C VAL A 357 -28.40 6.41 1.50
N ILE A 358 -28.32 7.73 1.37
CA ILE A 358 -29.16 8.71 2.08
C ILE A 358 -29.90 9.53 1.01
N LYS A 359 -31.24 9.65 1.18
CA LYS A 359 -32.16 10.13 0.16
C LYS A 359 -33.05 11.25 0.72
N GLY A 360 -32.53 12.49 0.79
CA GLY A 360 -33.28 13.67 1.18
C GLY A 360 -33.63 13.71 2.68
N VAL A 361 -32.67 13.35 3.55
CA VAL A 361 -32.90 13.36 5.00
C VAL A 361 -32.82 14.77 5.58
N SER A 362 -33.85 15.14 6.36
CA SER A 362 -33.91 16.36 7.14
C SER A 362 -34.27 16.07 8.59
N LEU A 363 -33.51 16.64 9.56
CA LEU A 363 -33.77 16.53 11.00
C LEU A 363 -33.14 17.69 11.77
N ASP A 364 -33.65 17.92 12.97
CA ASP A 364 -33.16 18.93 13.92
C ASP A 364 -32.94 18.28 15.29
N ILE A 365 -31.76 18.50 15.87
CA ILE A 365 -31.39 18.06 17.21
C ILE A 365 -31.01 19.29 18.00
N GLN A 366 -31.73 19.53 19.12
CA GLN A 366 -31.49 20.67 19.98
C GLN A 366 -30.31 20.43 20.93
N PRO A 367 -29.63 21.49 21.41
CA PRO A 367 -28.61 21.36 22.43
C PRO A 367 -29.07 20.59 23.66
N GLY A 368 -28.28 19.61 24.10
CA GLY A 368 -28.59 18.76 25.26
C GLY A 368 -29.61 17.66 25.02
N GLN A 369 -30.15 17.53 23.81
CA GLN A 369 -31.11 16.49 23.44
C GLN A 369 -30.44 15.14 23.18
N THR A 370 -31.04 14.07 23.64
CA THR A 370 -30.64 12.69 23.30
C THR A 370 -31.55 12.15 22.21
N VAL A 371 -30.96 11.83 21.04
CA VAL A 371 -31.65 11.34 19.86
C VAL A 371 -31.17 9.94 19.49
N ALA A 372 -32.09 9.06 19.11
CA ALA A 372 -31.77 7.72 18.67
C ALA A 372 -32.14 7.47 17.21
N PHE A 373 -31.21 6.89 16.43
CA PHE A 373 -31.48 6.33 15.10
C PHE A 373 -31.76 4.83 15.23
N VAL A 374 -32.94 4.40 14.85
CA VAL A 374 -33.35 2.99 14.83
C VAL A 374 -33.82 2.57 13.43
N GLY A 375 -33.96 1.27 13.18
CA GLY A 375 -34.43 0.74 11.89
C GLY A 375 -33.62 -0.46 11.41
N PRO A 376 -33.95 -1.04 10.26
CA PRO A 376 -33.30 -2.22 9.69
C PRO A 376 -31.79 -2.02 9.47
N SER A 377 -31.05 -3.12 9.49
CA SER A 377 -29.62 -3.09 9.09
C SER A 377 -29.49 -2.64 7.64
N GLY A 378 -28.50 -1.79 7.36
CA GLY A 378 -28.32 -1.20 6.02
C GLY A 378 -29.22 0.01 5.72
N GLY A 379 -30.10 0.43 6.63
CA GLY A 379 -31.03 1.55 6.43
C GLY A 379 -30.37 2.95 6.33
N GLY A 380 -29.06 3.11 6.60
CA GLY A 380 -28.35 4.38 6.51
C GLY A 380 -28.00 5.06 7.86
N LYS A 381 -28.30 4.43 9.01
CA LYS A 381 -28.08 5.00 10.36
C LYS A 381 -26.64 5.42 10.63
N SER A 382 -25.68 4.51 10.46
CA SER A 382 -24.24 4.81 10.67
C SER A 382 -23.72 5.82 9.64
N THR A 383 -24.28 5.81 8.42
CA THR A 383 -23.95 6.80 7.40
C THR A 383 -24.32 8.21 7.84
N LEU A 384 -25.52 8.42 8.41
CA LEU A 384 -25.96 9.72 8.94
C LEU A 384 -25.01 10.23 10.04
N ALA A 385 -24.61 9.35 10.97
CA ALA A 385 -23.67 9.70 12.04
C ALA A 385 -22.28 10.07 11.47
N ASN A 386 -21.80 9.33 10.46
CA ASN A 386 -20.53 9.62 9.77
C ASN A 386 -20.57 10.97 9.03
N LEU A 387 -21.71 11.37 8.47
CA LEU A 387 -21.88 12.67 7.81
C LEU A 387 -21.87 13.82 8.83
N VAL A 388 -22.42 13.65 10.04
CA VAL A 388 -22.34 14.66 11.10
C VAL A 388 -20.88 14.90 11.54
N CYS A 389 -20.08 13.83 11.63
CA CYS A 389 -18.64 13.94 11.91
C CYS A 389 -17.80 14.40 10.71
N ARG A 390 -18.44 14.61 9.56
CA ARG A 390 -17.76 14.91 8.31
C ARG A 390 -16.68 13.88 7.96
N PHE A 391 -16.95 12.58 8.17
CA PHE A 391 -16.09 11.53 7.64
C PHE A 391 -16.23 11.40 6.13
N PHE A 392 -17.32 11.93 5.59
CA PHE A 392 -17.62 12.12 4.18
C PHE A 392 -18.32 13.46 3.98
N ASP A 393 -18.14 14.11 2.85
CA ASP A 393 -18.94 15.27 2.46
C ASP A 393 -20.22 14.82 1.74
N VAL A 394 -21.33 15.52 2.00
CA VAL A 394 -22.61 15.26 1.34
C VAL A 394 -22.57 15.63 -0.14
N GLN A 395 -23.32 14.93 -0.99
CA GLN A 395 -23.44 15.25 -2.42
C GLN A 395 -24.39 16.41 -2.68
N SER A 396 -25.48 16.47 -1.93
CA SER A 396 -26.39 17.64 -1.90
C SER A 396 -26.98 17.81 -0.51
N GLY A 397 -27.58 18.97 -0.28
CA GLY A 397 -28.05 19.37 1.04
C GLY A 397 -26.95 19.95 1.94
N SER A 398 -27.25 20.04 3.23
CA SER A 398 -26.32 20.56 4.23
C SER A 398 -26.41 19.82 5.55
N VAL A 399 -25.26 19.64 6.21
CA VAL A 399 -25.13 19.18 7.60
C VAL A 399 -24.53 20.32 8.40
N ARG A 400 -25.19 20.75 9.48
CA ARG A 400 -24.77 21.88 10.31
C ARG A 400 -24.60 21.47 11.75
N VAL A 401 -23.56 22.00 12.38
CA VAL A 401 -23.26 21.85 13.80
C VAL A 401 -23.15 23.24 14.40
N GLY A 402 -23.97 23.54 15.42
CA GLY A 402 -24.04 24.87 16.02
C GLY A 402 -24.38 25.97 15.02
N GLY A 403 -25.20 25.66 14.01
CA GLY A 403 -25.59 26.57 12.93
C GLY A 403 -24.58 26.71 11.79
N ALA A 404 -23.32 26.27 11.95
CA ALA A 404 -22.28 26.29 10.90
C ALA A 404 -22.33 25.01 10.07
N ASP A 405 -22.16 25.10 8.73
CA ASP A 405 -22.03 23.91 7.87
C ASP A 405 -20.71 23.19 8.20
N VAL A 406 -20.77 21.87 8.35
CA VAL A 406 -19.58 21.08 8.71
C VAL A 406 -18.44 21.21 7.69
N ARG A 407 -18.75 21.60 6.44
CA ARG A 407 -17.75 21.85 5.38
C ARG A 407 -16.96 23.14 5.62
N ASP A 408 -17.53 24.07 6.38
CA ASP A 408 -16.94 25.38 6.67
C ASP A 408 -16.21 25.39 8.02
N ILE A 409 -16.43 24.39 8.88
CA ILE A 409 -15.79 24.27 10.18
C ILE A 409 -14.37 23.69 10.00
N PRO A 410 -13.31 24.30 10.58
CA PRO A 410 -11.99 23.68 10.65
C PRO A 410 -12.05 22.28 11.28
N LYS A 411 -11.25 21.34 10.73
CA LYS A 411 -11.30 19.92 11.16
C LYS A 411 -11.02 19.78 12.67
N GLU A 412 -10.04 20.50 13.18
CA GLU A 412 -9.65 20.50 14.59
C GLU A 412 -10.82 20.95 15.46
N GLU A 413 -11.47 22.04 15.09
CA GLU A 413 -12.62 22.59 15.80
C GLU A 413 -13.83 21.63 15.79
N LEU A 414 -14.11 21.02 14.62
CA LEU A 414 -15.19 20.03 14.52
C LEU A 414 -14.89 18.81 15.41
N MET A 415 -13.64 18.36 15.43
CA MET A 415 -13.24 17.25 16.30
C MET A 415 -13.26 17.64 17.78
N ASP A 416 -12.97 18.90 18.14
CA ASP A 416 -13.08 19.39 19.52
C ASP A 416 -14.54 19.65 19.95
N THR A 417 -15.47 19.66 19.01
CA THR A 417 -16.91 19.78 19.28
C THR A 417 -17.60 18.42 19.35
N ILE A 418 -17.14 17.41 18.62
CA ILE A 418 -17.78 16.09 18.50
C ILE A 418 -16.85 14.98 18.99
N SER A 419 -17.40 14.01 19.73
CA SER A 419 -16.74 12.74 20.03
C SER A 419 -17.54 11.58 19.47
N PHE A 420 -16.85 10.62 18.84
CA PHE A 420 -17.46 9.42 18.30
C PHE A 420 -16.95 8.18 19.06
N VAL A 421 -17.87 7.38 19.57
CA VAL A 421 -17.58 6.05 20.13
C VAL A 421 -18.03 5.00 19.13
N PHE A 422 -17.07 4.37 18.46
CA PHE A 422 -17.32 3.39 17.41
C PHE A 422 -17.81 2.05 17.95
N GLN A 423 -18.60 1.33 17.16
CA GLN A 423 -19.05 -0.03 17.44
C GLN A 423 -17.88 -0.97 17.75
N ASN A 424 -16.83 -0.93 16.93
CA ASN A 424 -15.59 -1.67 17.13
C ASN A 424 -14.53 -0.74 17.73
N SER A 425 -14.51 -0.65 19.05
CA SER A 425 -13.57 0.21 19.79
C SER A 425 -12.15 -0.34 19.72
N ARG A 426 -11.37 0.11 18.74
CA ARG A 426 -9.96 -0.29 18.59
C ARG A 426 -9.09 0.45 19.60
N LEU A 427 -8.31 -0.33 20.36
CA LEU A 427 -7.24 0.19 21.19
C LEU A 427 -5.91 0.11 20.43
N LEU A 428 -5.09 1.14 20.61
CA LEU A 428 -3.74 1.16 20.03
C LEU A 428 -2.80 0.36 20.93
N LYS A 429 -1.73 -0.19 20.34
CA LYS A 429 -0.66 -0.80 21.13
C LYS A 429 0.02 0.26 21.99
N GLY A 430 -0.14 0.16 23.28
CA GLY A 430 0.36 1.10 24.29
C GLY A 430 -0.22 0.78 25.65
N SER A 431 0.07 1.57 26.66
CA SER A 431 -0.53 1.41 27.98
C SER A 431 -2.02 1.78 27.97
N ILE A 432 -2.76 1.36 28.99
CA ILE A 432 -4.14 1.84 29.24
C ILE A 432 -4.13 3.37 29.36
N LEU A 433 -3.16 3.91 30.09
CA LEU A 433 -2.92 5.35 30.24
C LEU A 433 -2.81 6.06 28.89
N ASP A 434 -1.92 5.57 28.00
CA ASP A 434 -1.72 6.16 26.66
C ASP A 434 -2.99 6.11 25.83
N ASN A 435 -3.72 5.00 25.88
CA ASN A 435 -4.97 4.85 25.16
C ASN A 435 -6.05 5.83 25.61
N VAL A 436 -6.16 6.11 26.89
CA VAL A 436 -7.13 7.10 27.42
C VAL A 436 -6.66 8.51 27.13
N ARG A 437 -5.35 8.80 27.26
CA ARG A 437 -4.75 10.12 26.94
C ARG A 437 -4.91 10.55 25.49
N LEU A 438 -5.23 9.64 24.55
CA LEU A 438 -5.60 10.04 23.19
C LEU A 438 -6.78 11.04 23.17
N GLY A 439 -7.66 11.02 24.19
CA GLY A 439 -8.73 12.01 24.31
C GLY A 439 -8.22 13.42 24.67
N ARG A 440 -7.16 13.52 25.47
CA ARG A 440 -6.47 14.76 25.87
C ARG A 440 -5.02 14.43 26.25
N PRO A 441 -4.05 14.63 25.33
CA PRO A 441 -2.65 14.22 25.53
C PRO A 441 -1.96 14.80 26.77
N GLN A 442 -2.36 15.99 27.20
CA GLN A 442 -1.79 16.69 28.35
C GLN A 442 -2.45 16.32 29.71
N ALA A 443 -3.37 15.35 29.72
CA ALA A 443 -4.05 14.96 30.94
C ALA A 443 -3.08 14.31 31.96
N THR A 444 -3.23 14.63 33.22
CA THR A 444 -2.49 14.01 34.30
C THR A 444 -2.97 12.59 34.58
N GLU A 445 -2.17 11.77 35.26
CA GLU A 445 -2.60 10.42 35.67
C GLU A 445 -3.82 10.43 36.59
N ALA A 446 -3.94 11.44 37.46
CA ALA A 446 -5.07 11.60 38.32
C ALA A 446 -6.39 11.85 37.56
N GLU A 447 -6.35 12.66 36.51
CA GLU A 447 -7.50 12.88 35.62
C GLU A 447 -7.86 11.61 34.84
N VAL A 448 -6.87 10.86 34.36
CA VAL A 448 -7.10 9.57 33.69
C VAL A 448 -7.71 8.54 34.65
N LEU A 449 -7.23 8.44 35.87
CA LEU A 449 -7.83 7.57 36.89
C LEU A 449 -9.27 7.97 37.22
N ALA A 450 -9.55 9.27 37.31
CA ALA A 450 -10.92 9.75 37.55
C ALA A 450 -11.91 9.33 36.47
N VAL A 451 -11.52 9.47 35.18
CA VAL A 451 -12.38 9.02 34.05
C VAL A 451 -12.45 7.50 33.94
N LEU A 452 -11.39 6.75 34.24
CA LEU A 452 -11.43 5.29 34.33
C LEU A 452 -12.40 4.80 35.40
N LYS A 453 -12.42 5.46 36.55
CA LYS A 453 -13.41 5.18 37.60
C LYS A 453 -14.84 5.49 37.13
N ALA A 454 -15.05 6.66 36.51
CA ALA A 454 -16.36 7.08 36.01
C ALA A 454 -16.87 6.15 34.88
N SER A 455 -15.99 5.59 34.05
CA SER A 455 -16.31 4.65 32.98
C SER A 455 -16.35 3.18 33.43
N GLN A 456 -16.37 2.90 34.72
CA GLN A 456 -16.43 1.54 35.28
C GLN A 456 -15.25 0.65 34.83
N CYS A 457 -14.02 1.21 34.73
CA CYS A 457 -12.83 0.51 34.28
C CYS A 457 -11.89 0.07 35.41
N MET A 458 -12.22 0.31 36.69
CA MET A 458 -11.28 0.00 37.77
C MET A 458 -11.01 -1.50 37.90
N ASP A 459 -12.00 -2.35 37.65
CA ASP A 459 -11.84 -3.81 37.58
C ASP A 459 -10.83 -4.25 36.51
N ILE A 460 -10.73 -3.51 35.40
CA ILE A 460 -9.75 -3.76 34.34
C ILE A 460 -8.34 -3.36 34.80
N VAL A 461 -8.23 -2.18 35.43
CA VAL A 461 -6.95 -1.64 35.92
C VAL A 461 -6.38 -2.52 37.04
N GLU A 462 -7.21 -2.92 38.00
CA GLU A 462 -6.83 -3.73 39.16
C GLU A 462 -6.52 -5.20 38.82
N LYS A 463 -7.00 -5.69 37.65
CA LYS A 463 -6.73 -7.03 37.15
C LYS A 463 -5.25 -7.27 36.86
N PHE A 464 -4.48 -6.20 36.61
CA PHE A 464 -3.09 -6.32 36.16
C PHE A 464 -2.11 -5.66 37.14
N PRO A 465 -0.96 -6.27 37.40
CA PRO A 465 0.02 -5.73 38.36
C PRO A 465 0.57 -4.35 37.98
N ALA A 466 0.65 -4.02 36.70
CA ALA A 466 1.12 -2.72 36.21
C ALA A 466 0.00 -1.63 36.19
N GLY A 467 -1.25 -1.96 36.60
CA GLY A 467 -2.35 -1.02 36.65
C GLY A 467 -2.56 -0.30 35.30
N ILE A 468 -2.65 1.03 35.32
CA ILE A 468 -2.84 1.88 34.15
C ILE A 468 -1.67 1.81 33.16
N HIS A 469 -0.47 1.38 33.57
CA HIS A 469 0.70 1.23 32.73
C HIS A 469 0.73 -0.13 31.98
N THR A 470 -0.28 -0.98 32.17
CA THR A 470 -0.40 -2.26 31.46
C THR A 470 -0.49 -2.04 29.97
N VAL A 471 0.42 -2.66 29.22
CA VAL A 471 0.46 -2.59 27.74
C VAL A 471 -0.59 -3.51 27.15
N ILE A 472 -1.49 -2.94 26.35
CA ILE A 472 -2.62 -3.60 25.68
C ILE A 472 -2.45 -3.52 24.15
N GLY A 473 -3.24 -4.31 23.42
CA GLY A 473 -3.20 -4.35 21.96
C GLY A 473 -2.33 -5.47 21.41
N THR A 474 -1.92 -5.40 20.13
CA THR A 474 -1.20 -6.48 19.44
C THR A 474 0.09 -6.87 20.18
N LYS A 475 0.19 -8.11 20.65
CA LYS A 475 1.24 -8.65 21.52
C LYS A 475 1.26 -8.15 22.97
N GLY A 476 0.25 -7.39 23.40
CA GLY A 476 0.01 -7.04 24.80
C GLY A 476 -1.06 -7.94 25.43
N VAL A 477 -1.59 -7.48 26.57
CA VAL A 477 -2.70 -8.17 27.23
C VAL A 477 -3.96 -8.06 26.36
N TYR A 478 -4.69 -9.17 26.24
CA TYR A 478 -5.96 -9.20 25.53
C TYR A 478 -7.09 -8.76 26.46
N LEU A 479 -7.90 -7.81 26.01
CA LEU A 479 -9.10 -7.34 26.67
C LEU A 479 -10.34 -7.84 25.93
N SER A 480 -11.41 -8.16 26.66
CA SER A 480 -12.71 -8.50 26.09
C SER A 480 -13.32 -7.30 25.34
N GLY A 481 -14.29 -7.54 24.46
CA GLY A 481 -14.95 -6.47 23.71
C GLY A 481 -15.56 -5.39 24.61
N GLY A 482 -16.23 -5.79 25.71
CA GLY A 482 -16.79 -4.86 26.69
C GLY A 482 -15.74 -4.07 27.47
N GLU A 483 -14.60 -4.70 27.82
CA GLU A 483 -13.46 -4.00 28.45
C GLU A 483 -12.86 -2.96 27.51
N GLN A 484 -12.63 -3.30 26.22
CA GLN A 484 -12.14 -2.36 25.22
C GLN A 484 -13.08 -1.17 25.03
N GLN A 485 -14.37 -1.43 25.02
CA GLN A 485 -15.40 -0.40 24.88
C GLN A 485 -15.42 0.55 26.06
N ARG A 486 -15.32 0.05 27.30
CA ARG A 486 -15.25 0.90 28.51
C ARG A 486 -14.01 1.82 28.49
N ILE A 487 -12.88 1.35 28.03
CA ILE A 487 -11.67 2.19 27.83
C ILE A 487 -11.92 3.25 26.74
N ALA A 488 -12.62 2.93 25.64
CA ALA A 488 -12.96 3.91 24.62
C ALA A 488 -13.95 4.97 25.16
N ILE A 489 -14.88 4.58 26.05
CA ILE A 489 -15.76 5.50 26.76
C ILE A 489 -14.93 6.41 27.68
N ALA A 490 -13.93 5.88 28.42
CA ALA A 490 -13.03 6.68 29.25
C ALA A 490 -12.27 7.73 28.41
N ARG A 491 -11.82 7.34 27.20
CA ARG A 491 -11.20 8.26 26.22
C ARG A 491 -12.15 9.40 25.84
N ALA A 492 -13.41 9.09 25.55
CA ALA A 492 -14.43 10.08 25.22
C ALA A 492 -14.79 10.98 26.40
N MET A 493 -14.82 10.43 27.63
CA MET A 493 -15.01 11.21 28.85
C MET A 493 -13.86 12.20 29.08
N LEU A 494 -12.62 11.77 28.87
CA LEU A 494 -11.44 12.62 29.04
C LEU A 494 -11.42 13.78 28.05
N LYS A 495 -11.87 13.54 26.81
CA LYS A 495 -12.02 14.55 25.77
C LYS A 495 -13.08 15.61 26.11
N ASN A 496 -14.16 15.20 26.73
CA ASN A 496 -15.23 16.03 27.30
C ASN A 496 -15.82 17.10 26.36
N VAL A 497 -16.26 16.71 25.19
CA VAL A 497 -16.86 17.59 24.17
C VAL A 497 -18.41 17.68 24.31
N PRO A 498 -19.07 18.71 23.74
CA PRO A 498 -20.51 18.95 23.91
C PRO A 498 -21.40 18.00 23.07
N ILE A 499 -20.93 17.44 21.98
CA ILE A 499 -21.71 16.52 21.13
C ILE A 499 -21.09 15.13 21.16
N LEU A 500 -21.92 14.13 21.40
CA LEU A 500 -21.52 12.74 21.49
C LEU A 500 -22.26 11.90 20.44
N ILE A 501 -21.52 11.14 19.64
CA ILE A 501 -22.09 10.13 18.74
C ILE A 501 -21.70 8.76 19.25
N LEU A 502 -22.71 7.93 19.48
CA LEU A 502 -22.58 6.56 19.96
C LEU A 502 -23.04 5.59 18.89
N ASP A 503 -22.13 4.81 18.30
CA ASP A 503 -22.50 3.67 17.46
C ASP A 503 -22.57 2.44 18.37
N GLU A 504 -23.77 1.90 18.58
CA GLU A 504 -24.07 0.95 19.64
C GLU A 504 -23.27 -0.34 19.49
N ALA A 505 -22.58 -0.72 20.56
CA ALA A 505 -21.62 -1.80 20.59
C ALA A 505 -21.84 -2.78 21.77
N THR A 506 -23.08 -3.05 22.18
CA THR A 506 -23.35 -3.99 23.29
C THR A 506 -23.57 -5.43 22.83
N ALA A 507 -23.40 -5.74 21.54
CA ALA A 507 -23.77 -7.04 20.94
C ALA A 507 -22.95 -8.25 21.46
N PHE A 508 -21.82 -8.02 22.15
CA PHE A 508 -20.87 -9.08 22.54
C PHE A 508 -20.49 -9.11 24.02
N ALA A 509 -21.11 -8.30 24.85
CA ALA A 509 -20.84 -8.28 26.30
C ALA A 509 -21.72 -9.30 27.03
N ASP A 510 -21.14 -9.97 28.03
CA ASP A 510 -21.95 -10.69 29.03
C ASP A 510 -22.82 -9.70 29.80
N PRO A 511 -23.89 -10.14 30.50
CA PRO A 511 -24.84 -9.26 31.17
C PRO A 511 -24.17 -8.28 32.17
N ASP A 512 -23.11 -8.69 32.88
CA ASP A 512 -22.41 -7.85 33.85
C ASP A 512 -21.62 -6.74 33.16
N ASN A 513 -20.93 -7.06 32.09
CA ASN A 513 -20.22 -6.07 31.29
C ASN A 513 -21.19 -5.12 30.56
N GLU A 514 -22.35 -5.60 30.12
CA GLU A 514 -23.38 -4.77 29.52
C GLU A 514 -23.89 -3.71 30.50
N ALA A 515 -24.21 -4.09 31.74
CA ALA A 515 -24.66 -3.16 32.75
C ALA A 515 -23.61 -2.07 33.05
N LYS A 516 -22.30 -2.45 33.12
CA LYS A 516 -21.20 -1.50 33.32
C LYS A 516 -21.02 -0.56 32.13
N VAL A 517 -21.15 -1.05 30.92
CA VAL A 517 -21.07 -0.24 29.69
C VAL A 517 -22.22 0.75 29.62
N GLN A 518 -23.45 0.33 29.95
CA GLN A 518 -24.63 1.22 30.00
C GLN A 518 -24.48 2.31 31.08
N ALA A 519 -23.98 1.96 32.25
CA ALA A 519 -23.70 2.93 33.31
C ALA A 519 -22.64 3.96 32.88
N ALA A 520 -21.60 3.50 32.21
CA ALA A 520 -20.56 4.37 31.66
C ALA A 520 -21.10 5.30 30.54
N PHE A 521 -21.97 4.81 29.66
CA PHE A 521 -22.63 5.64 28.65
C PHE A 521 -23.56 6.70 29.30
N ALA A 522 -24.39 6.32 30.29
CA ALA A 522 -25.25 7.26 30.97
C ALA A 522 -24.44 8.40 31.63
N GLN A 523 -23.29 8.08 32.23
CA GLN A 523 -22.40 9.08 32.80
C GLN A 523 -21.74 9.96 31.74
N LEU A 524 -21.32 9.38 30.59
CA LEU A 524 -20.73 10.13 29.48
C LEU A 524 -21.72 11.07 28.80
N ALA A 525 -22.98 10.67 28.66
CA ALA A 525 -24.06 11.41 28.00
C ALA A 525 -24.58 12.62 28.81
N LYS A 526 -24.31 12.65 30.09
CA LYS A 526 -24.89 13.66 31.01
C LYS A 526 -24.55 15.10 30.60
N GLY A 527 -25.60 15.89 30.30
CA GLY A 527 -25.47 17.30 29.91
C GLY A 527 -24.93 17.55 28.49
N LYS A 528 -24.95 16.55 27.62
CA LYS A 528 -24.47 16.64 26.25
C LYS A 528 -25.59 16.41 25.23
N THR A 529 -25.38 16.90 24.01
CA THR A 529 -26.18 16.49 22.85
C THR A 529 -25.72 15.10 22.40
N VAL A 530 -26.64 14.13 22.34
CA VAL A 530 -26.30 12.73 22.07
C VAL A 530 -27.01 12.23 20.80
N LEU A 531 -26.26 11.70 19.85
CA LEU A 531 -26.77 10.92 18.73
C LEU A 531 -26.43 9.46 18.97
N MET A 532 -27.41 8.62 19.14
CA MET A 532 -27.23 7.19 19.38
C MET A 532 -27.70 6.37 18.17
N ILE A 533 -26.86 5.51 17.64
CA ILE A 533 -27.26 4.49 16.68
C ILE A 533 -27.58 3.23 17.49
N ALA A 534 -28.86 2.87 17.55
CA ALA A 534 -29.28 1.78 18.39
C ALA A 534 -29.61 0.51 17.61
N HIS A 535 -28.99 -0.59 18.02
CA HIS A 535 -29.33 -1.95 17.58
C HIS A 535 -30.21 -2.68 18.61
N ARG A 536 -30.31 -2.15 19.83
CA ARG A 536 -31.20 -2.66 20.88
C ARG A 536 -32.22 -1.59 21.28
N LEU A 537 -33.49 -1.95 21.20
CA LEU A 537 -34.58 -1.03 21.48
C LEU A 537 -34.68 -0.65 22.98
N SER A 538 -34.11 -1.46 23.90
CA SER A 538 -34.03 -1.10 25.33
C SER A 538 -33.25 0.19 25.57
N THR A 539 -32.22 0.47 24.81
CA THR A 539 -31.33 1.64 25.02
C THR A 539 -31.98 2.96 24.58
N VAL A 540 -32.97 2.90 23.68
CA VAL A 540 -33.66 4.11 23.17
C VAL A 540 -34.92 4.47 23.91
N ALA A 541 -35.31 3.70 24.93
CA ALA A 541 -36.56 3.92 25.66
C ALA A 541 -36.67 5.32 26.31
N ASN A 542 -35.53 5.91 26.66
CA ASN A 542 -35.43 7.22 27.34
C ASN A 542 -34.88 8.32 26.38
N ALA A 543 -34.85 8.09 25.07
CA ALA A 543 -34.45 9.12 24.11
C ALA A 543 -35.54 10.18 23.98
N ASP A 544 -35.14 11.47 23.91
CA ASP A 544 -36.07 12.59 23.71
C ASP A 544 -36.76 12.54 22.36
N CYS A 545 -36.05 12.01 21.34
CA CYS A 545 -36.59 11.78 20.00
C CYS A 545 -35.96 10.52 19.36
N ILE A 546 -36.77 9.73 18.70
CA ILE A 546 -36.36 8.56 17.93
C ILE A 546 -36.66 8.85 16.47
N TYR A 547 -35.66 8.68 15.60
CA TYR A 547 -35.81 8.70 14.16
C TYR A 547 -35.70 7.28 13.61
N VAL A 548 -36.74 6.82 12.94
CA VAL A 548 -36.77 5.51 12.28
C VAL A 548 -36.22 5.67 10.86
N VAL A 549 -35.08 5.05 10.60
CA VAL A 549 -34.38 5.17 9.31
C VAL A 549 -34.55 3.87 8.53
N GLN A 550 -35.17 3.96 7.35
CA GLN A 550 -35.35 2.86 6.44
C GLN A 550 -35.04 3.29 5.00
N ASP A 551 -34.27 2.47 4.27
CA ASP A 551 -33.91 2.68 2.86
C ASP A 551 -33.34 4.09 2.54
N GLY A 552 -32.60 4.65 3.50
CA GLY A 552 -31.97 5.97 3.38
C GLY A 552 -32.86 7.16 3.68
N GLN A 553 -34.06 6.94 4.24
CA GLN A 553 -35.02 8.00 4.60
C GLN A 553 -35.46 7.89 6.06
N ILE A 554 -35.89 8.99 6.65
CA ILE A 554 -36.59 9.00 7.93
C ILE A 554 -38.08 8.75 7.64
N VAL A 555 -38.58 7.59 8.07
CA VAL A 555 -39.98 7.18 7.83
C VAL A 555 -40.88 7.52 9.02
N GLU A 556 -40.35 7.59 10.24
CA GLU A 556 -41.07 7.95 11.44
C GLU A 556 -40.17 8.76 12.39
N SER A 557 -40.72 9.67 13.15
CA SER A 557 -40.01 10.41 14.18
C SER A 557 -40.93 10.78 15.37
N GLY A 558 -40.39 10.74 16.58
CA GLY A 558 -41.13 11.11 17.80
C GLY A 558 -40.57 10.43 19.04
N THR A 559 -41.29 10.59 20.18
CA THR A 559 -40.99 9.85 21.39
C THR A 559 -41.40 8.38 21.27
N LYS A 560 -40.85 7.52 22.11
CA LYS A 560 -41.20 6.08 22.14
C LYS A 560 -42.72 5.87 22.20
N ASP A 561 -43.41 6.58 23.11
CA ASP A 561 -44.84 6.39 23.31
C ASP A 561 -45.68 6.87 22.12
N ALA A 562 -45.30 7.99 21.51
CA ALA A 562 -45.94 8.49 20.31
C ALA A 562 -45.77 7.52 19.13
N LEU A 563 -44.58 6.97 18.92
CA LEU A 563 -44.29 6.01 17.85
C LEU A 563 -44.99 4.66 18.08
N CYS A 564 -45.09 4.19 19.33
CA CYS A 564 -45.86 2.99 19.64
C CYS A 564 -47.37 3.19 19.36
N ALA A 565 -47.91 4.37 19.62
CA ALA A 565 -49.33 4.69 19.33
C ALA A 565 -49.65 4.77 17.84
N GLN A 566 -48.66 5.09 16.96
CA GLN A 566 -48.84 5.17 15.52
C GLN A 566 -48.96 3.80 14.85
N ASN A 567 -48.66 2.69 15.55
CA ASN A 567 -48.65 1.31 15.00
C ASN A 567 -47.82 1.14 13.72
N GLY A 568 -46.75 1.94 13.57
CA GLY A 568 -45.85 1.93 12.41
C GLY A 568 -44.74 0.89 12.51
N LEU A 569 -43.62 1.17 11.84
CA LEU A 569 -42.45 0.30 11.83
C LEU A 569 -41.81 0.19 13.23
N PHE A 570 -41.71 1.33 13.98
CA PHE A 570 -41.17 1.32 15.32
C PHE A 570 -42.05 0.48 16.28
N ALA A 571 -43.35 0.62 16.21
CA ALA A 571 -44.28 -0.14 17.09
C ALA A 571 -44.12 -1.65 16.84
N ARG A 572 -43.99 -2.09 15.60
CA ARG A 572 -43.72 -3.51 15.25
C ARG A 572 -42.41 -3.98 15.85
N MET A 573 -41.32 -3.25 15.61
CA MET A 573 -40.00 -3.57 16.17
C MET A 573 -40.03 -3.63 17.70
N TRP A 574 -40.75 -2.71 18.36
CA TRP A 574 -40.88 -2.67 19.81
C TRP A 574 -41.66 -3.87 20.34
N HIS A 575 -42.76 -4.24 19.69
CA HIS A 575 -43.54 -5.43 20.03
C HIS A 575 -42.72 -6.72 19.90
N ASP A 576 -42.00 -6.88 18.81
CA ASP A 576 -41.13 -8.03 18.59
C ASP A 576 -40.02 -8.13 19.64
N TYR A 577 -39.44 -6.98 20.02
CA TYR A 577 -38.48 -6.90 21.13
C TYR A 577 -39.09 -7.34 22.45
N GLN A 578 -40.29 -6.82 22.82
CA GLN A 578 -40.98 -7.21 24.06
C GLN A 578 -41.31 -8.72 24.07
N ALA A 579 -41.81 -9.26 22.98
CA ALA A 579 -42.11 -10.68 22.85
C ALA A 579 -40.83 -11.54 23.05
N SER A 580 -39.68 -11.07 22.54
CA SER A 580 -38.38 -11.77 22.72
C SER A 580 -37.90 -11.75 24.18
N VAL A 581 -38.11 -10.66 24.90
CA VAL A 581 -37.76 -10.55 26.33
C VAL A 581 -38.67 -11.44 27.20
N GLN A 582 -39.97 -11.42 26.94
CA GLN A 582 -40.93 -12.26 27.69
C GLN A 582 -40.67 -13.76 27.44
N TRP A 583 -40.30 -14.15 26.21
CA TRP A 583 -39.97 -15.53 25.91
C TRP A 583 -38.74 -16.05 26.64
N LYS A 584 -37.73 -15.20 26.89
CA LYS A 584 -36.55 -15.56 27.71
C LYS A 584 -36.93 -15.79 29.18
N VAL A 585 -37.78 -14.91 29.76
CA VAL A 585 -38.24 -15.03 31.15
C VAL A 585 -39.11 -16.27 31.38
N ALA A 586 -39.96 -16.62 30.43
CA ALA A 586 -40.81 -17.83 30.50
C ALA A 586 -40.02 -19.15 30.39
N LYS A 587 -38.78 -19.15 29.93
CA LYS A 587 -37.93 -20.35 29.87
C LYS A 587 -37.07 -20.57 31.13
N GLU A 588 -36.92 -19.54 31.97
CA GLU A 588 -36.17 -19.60 33.24
C GLU A 588 -37.10 -19.82 34.47
N GLY A 589 -38.41 -19.90 34.30
CA GLY A 589 -39.41 -20.32 35.27
C GLY A 589 -39.87 -21.73 35.00
#